data_8c173e45f568865e4068c539727fc60d
#
_entry.id   8c173e45f568865e4068c539727fc60d
#
_cell.length_a   1.000
_cell.length_b   1.000
_cell.length_c   1.000
_cell.angle_alpha   90.00
_cell.angle_beta   90.00
_cell.angle_gamma   90.00
#
_symmetry.space_group_name_H-M   'P 1'
#
loop_
_entity.id
_entity.type
_entity.pdbx_description
1 polymer ?
#
loop_
_entity_poly.entity_id
_entity_poly.type
_entity_poly.pdbx_seq_one_letter_code
_entity_poly.pdbx_strand_id
1 'polypeptide(L)'
;VKPEYRLVEAPARVFDTQGDVKKAYQAGELNKDVIVVVRFQGPGANGMPELHSLTPILGSLQDDGHHVALVTDGRMSGASGKIPNAIHLSPEGVRGGPIARLRDGDPLRLNCETGELNFLGDVEEFNARAPAVHVPNQTDTGLGRELFATMRAEAGDAASGASFFRFAGMN
;
A
#
# COMPACT_ATOMS: atom_id res chain seq x y z
N VAL A 1 -12.97 2.97 12.59
CA VAL A 1 -12.83 4.32 11.99
C VAL A 1 -14.05 5.14 12.40
N LYS A 2 -13.83 6.37 12.92
CA LYS A 2 -14.92 7.29 13.22
C LYS A 2 -15.70 7.67 11.95
N PRO A 3 -17.03 7.93 12.05
CA PRO A 3 -17.85 8.20 10.86
C PRO A 3 -17.29 9.29 9.93
N GLU A 4 -16.80 10.39 10.50
CA GLU A 4 -16.25 11.53 9.76
C GLU A 4 -15.00 11.19 8.92
N TYR A 5 -14.30 10.11 9.24
CA TYR A 5 -13.09 9.66 8.53
C TYR A 5 -13.31 8.44 7.64
N ARG A 6 -14.54 7.95 7.48
CA ARG A 6 -14.82 6.76 6.65
C ARG A 6 -14.75 7.01 5.17
N LEU A 7 -14.89 8.27 4.75
CA LEU A 7 -14.71 8.71 3.38
C LEU A 7 -13.51 9.66 3.33
N VAL A 8 -12.49 9.27 2.58
CA VAL A 8 -11.30 10.09 2.35
C VAL A 8 -11.15 10.31 0.85
N GLU A 9 -11.24 11.57 0.44
CA GLU A 9 -10.88 12.03 -0.90
C GLU A 9 -9.69 12.97 -0.78
N ALA A 10 -8.55 12.54 -1.30
CA ALA A 10 -7.33 13.31 -1.18
C ALA A 10 -6.31 12.92 -2.25
N PRO A 11 -5.33 13.79 -2.53
CA PRO A 11 -4.23 13.43 -3.41
C PRO A 11 -3.39 12.29 -2.81
N ALA A 12 -2.92 11.40 -3.67
CA ALA A 12 -1.97 10.36 -3.31
C ALA A 12 -0.59 10.94 -2.99
N ARG A 13 0.09 10.35 -2.01
CA ARG A 13 1.53 10.48 -1.81
C ARG A 13 2.13 9.07 -1.82
N VAL A 14 2.95 8.78 -2.84
CA VAL A 14 3.37 7.42 -3.18
C VAL A 14 4.78 7.15 -2.66
N PHE A 15 4.95 6.01 -2.03
CA PHE A 15 6.21 5.54 -1.45
C PHE A 15 6.43 4.07 -1.77
N ASP A 16 7.69 3.67 -1.86
CA ASP A 16 8.09 2.28 -2.06
C ASP A 16 8.48 1.59 -0.74
N THR A 17 8.70 2.36 0.34
CA THR A 17 9.02 1.84 1.67
C THR A 17 8.30 2.61 2.78
N GLN A 18 8.02 1.92 3.90
CA GLN A 18 7.49 2.60 5.08
C GLN A 18 8.50 3.56 5.73
N GLY A 19 9.81 3.35 5.51
CA GLY A 19 10.85 4.24 5.97
C GLY A 19 10.77 5.62 5.33
N ASP A 20 10.41 5.69 4.06
CA ASP A 20 10.28 6.96 3.33
C ASP A 20 9.01 7.72 3.76
N VAL A 21 7.92 7.03 4.10
CA VAL A 21 6.75 7.65 4.73
C VAL A 21 7.14 8.35 6.03
N LYS A 22 7.95 7.68 6.87
CA LYS A 22 8.42 8.24 8.13
C LYS A 22 9.28 9.50 7.91
N LYS A 23 10.17 9.49 6.91
CA LYS A 23 10.98 10.67 6.56
C LYS A 23 10.10 11.84 6.08
N ALA A 24 9.14 11.58 5.20
CA ALA A 24 8.20 12.58 4.70
C ALA A 24 7.35 13.18 5.84
N TYR A 25 6.89 12.35 6.77
CA TYR A 25 6.19 12.84 7.96
C TYR A 25 7.07 13.74 8.82
N GLN A 26 8.32 13.34 9.11
CA GLN A 26 9.27 14.15 9.88
C GLN A 26 9.63 15.48 9.20
N ALA A 27 9.60 15.51 7.87
CA ALA A 27 9.79 16.72 7.07
C ALA A 27 8.51 17.60 6.98
N GLY A 28 7.37 17.18 7.55
CA GLY A 28 6.11 17.92 7.49
C GLY A 28 5.38 17.83 6.15
N GLU A 29 5.82 17.01 5.21
CA GLU A 29 5.22 16.89 3.87
C GLU A 29 3.81 16.30 3.88
N LEU A 30 3.45 15.60 4.96
CA LEU A 30 2.17 14.91 5.11
C LEU A 30 1.15 15.69 5.96
N ASN A 31 1.45 16.90 6.42
CA ASN A 31 0.56 17.74 7.22
C ASN A 31 -0.56 18.35 6.37
N LYS A 32 -1.42 17.50 5.83
CA LYS A 32 -2.56 17.83 4.95
C LYS A 32 -3.43 16.60 4.76
N ASP A 33 -4.59 16.78 4.14
CA ASP A 33 -5.39 15.67 3.65
C ASP A 33 -4.59 14.90 2.59
N VAL A 34 -4.42 13.59 2.80
CA VAL A 34 -3.56 12.77 1.94
C VAL A 34 -3.91 11.28 2.02
N ILE A 35 -3.88 10.62 0.90
CA ILE A 35 -3.88 9.16 0.84
C ILE A 35 -2.44 8.68 0.65
N VAL A 36 -1.87 8.12 1.71
CA VAL A 36 -0.53 7.55 1.69
C VAL A 36 -0.59 6.21 0.97
N VAL A 37 0.12 6.10 -0.14
CA VAL A 37 0.23 4.88 -0.93
C VAL A 37 1.60 4.25 -0.66
N VAL A 38 1.63 3.00 -0.20
CA VAL A 38 2.89 2.26 -0.02
C VAL A 38 2.82 1.01 -0.89
N ARG A 39 3.55 1.01 -2.00
CA ARG A 39 3.55 -0.07 -2.98
C ARG A 39 4.74 -0.99 -2.83
N PHE A 40 4.71 -2.13 -3.51
CA PHE A 40 5.76 -3.15 -3.50
C PHE A 40 5.98 -3.78 -2.12
N GLN A 41 4.93 -3.87 -1.34
CA GLN A 41 4.93 -4.55 -0.04
C GLN A 41 4.17 -5.88 -0.08
N GLY A 42 3.74 -6.30 -1.26
CA GLY A 42 2.99 -7.53 -1.48
C GLY A 42 3.81 -8.82 -1.27
N PRO A 43 3.16 -9.99 -1.43
CA PRO A 43 3.79 -11.30 -1.20
C PRO A 43 5.04 -11.54 -2.07
N GLY A 44 4.95 -11.24 -3.35
CA GLY A 44 6.05 -11.44 -4.31
C GLY A 44 7.12 -10.36 -4.20
N ALA A 45 6.75 -9.12 -3.97
CA ALA A 45 7.68 -8.01 -3.90
C ALA A 45 8.56 -8.07 -2.64
N ASN A 46 7.93 -8.16 -1.47
CA ASN A 46 8.63 -7.99 -0.19
C ASN A 46 8.21 -8.99 0.90
N GLY A 47 7.36 -9.97 0.59
CA GLY A 47 6.91 -10.98 1.55
C GLY A 47 5.94 -10.42 2.60
N MET A 48 5.21 -9.37 2.28
CA MET A 48 4.19 -8.73 3.13
C MET A 48 4.70 -8.34 4.52
N PRO A 49 5.73 -7.47 4.63
CA PRO A 49 6.16 -6.99 5.93
C PRO A 49 5.03 -6.25 6.63
N GLU A 50 5.06 -6.25 7.96
CA GLU A 50 4.08 -5.53 8.77
C GLU A 50 4.31 -4.01 8.70
N LEU A 51 3.29 -3.26 8.27
CA LEU A 51 3.35 -1.79 8.14
C LEU A 51 2.81 -1.06 9.37
N HIS A 52 2.69 -1.70 10.52
CA HIS A 52 2.11 -1.15 11.74
C HIS A 52 2.79 0.14 12.23
N SER A 53 4.07 0.34 11.92
CA SER A 53 4.78 1.58 12.28
C SER A 53 4.19 2.84 11.63
N LEU A 54 3.34 2.71 10.60
CA LEU A 54 2.62 3.83 9.98
C LEU A 54 1.38 4.25 10.79
N THR A 55 0.83 3.36 11.62
CA THR A 55 -0.40 3.67 12.38
C THR A 55 -0.25 4.89 13.31
N PRO A 56 0.83 5.04 14.09
CA PRO A 56 1.02 6.24 14.91
C PRO A 56 1.14 7.52 14.08
N ILE A 57 1.84 7.45 12.94
CA ILE A 57 2.04 8.59 12.03
C ILE A 57 0.71 9.07 11.49
N LEU A 58 -0.06 8.18 10.86
CA LEU A 58 -1.37 8.49 10.31
C LEU A 58 -2.36 8.88 11.41
N GLY A 59 -2.24 8.26 12.59
CA GLY A 59 -3.04 8.60 13.75
C GLY A 59 -2.82 10.00 14.25
N SER A 60 -1.57 10.48 14.26
CA SER A 60 -1.24 11.86 14.62
C SER A 60 -1.82 12.86 13.62
N LEU A 61 -1.64 12.61 12.32
CA LEU A 61 -2.21 13.46 11.27
C LEU A 61 -3.74 13.56 11.38
N GLN A 62 -4.41 12.43 11.69
CA GLN A 62 -5.87 12.43 11.87
C GLN A 62 -6.27 13.19 13.16
N ASP A 63 -5.50 13.10 14.24
CA ASP A 63 -5.74 13.84 15.47
C ASP A 63 -5.53 15.35 15.27
N ASP A 64 -4.64 15.74 14.34
CA ASP A 64 -4.44 17.13 13.89
C ASP A 64 -5.56 17.62 12.95
N GLY A 65 -6.55 16.79 12.66
CA GLY A 65 -7.74 17.11 11.89
C GLY A 65 -7.65 16.81 10.38
N HIS A 66 -6.60 16.15 9.92
CA HIS A 66 -6.45 15.78 8.51
C HIS A 66 -7.22 14.51 8.16
N HIS A 67 -7.79 14.48 6.96
CA HIS A 67 -8.37 13.28 6.38
C HIS A 67 -7.27 12.45 5.71
N VAL A 68 -6.88 11.36 6.37
CA VAL A 68 -5.79 10.51 5.92
C VAL A 68 -6.21 9.06 5.78
N ALA A 69 -5.62 8.37 4.81
CA ALA A 69 -5.83 6.93 4.59
C ALA A 69 -4.52 6.25 4.18
N LEU A 70 -4.47 4.94 4.31
CA LEU A 70 -3.39 4.09 3.77
C LEU A 70 -3.92 3.21 2.66
N VAL A 71 -3.17 3.14 1.57
CA VAL A 71 -3.40 2.22 0.44
C VAL A 71 -2.13 1.40 0.19
N THR A 72 -2.21 0.08 0.19
CA THR A 72 -1.03 -0.78 0.00
C THR A 72 -1.37 -2.16 -0.55
N ASP A 73 -0.46 -2.74 -1.32
CA ASP A 73 -0.47 -4.15 -1.69
C ASP A 73 0.11 -5.05 -0.57
N GLY A 74 0.66 -4.45 0.48
CA GLY A 74 1.13 -5.11 1.69
C GLY A 74 0.04 -5.29 2.74
N ARG A 75 0.45 -5.47 3.99
CA ARG A 75 -0.44 -5.63 5.14
C ARG A 75 -0.15 -4.63 6.25
N MET A 76 -1.17 -4.31 7.02
CA MET A 76 -1.04 -3.54 8.25
C MET A 76 -1.98 -4.12 9.29
N SER A 77 -1.50 -4.29 10.52
CA SER A 77 -2.35 -4.68 11.64
C SER A 77 -3.41 -3.59 11.89
N GLY A 78 -4.67 -3.97 11.75
CA GLY A 78 -5.83 -3.11 11.95
C GLY A 78 -6.33 -3.05 13.39
N ALA A 79 -5.53 -3.47 14.37
CA ALA A 79 -5.96 -3.64 15.75
C ALA A 79 -6.62 -2.40 16.37
N SER A 80 -6.19 -1.18 15.97
CA SER A 80 -6.81 0.05 16.47
C SER A 80 -8.11 0.42 15.75
N GLY A 81 -8.29 -0.02 14.49
CA GLY A 81 -9.41 0.39 13.65
C GLY A 81 -9.56 1.91 13.49
N LYS A 82 -8.52 2.70 13.77
CA LYS A 82 -8.58 4.17 13.79
C LYS A 82 -8.48 4.74 12.38
N ILE A 83 -7.54 4.23 11.59
CA ILE A 83 -7.20 4.79 10.27
C ILE A 83 -7.93 4.02 9.17
N PRO A 84 -8.61 4.71 8.22
CA PRO A 84 -9.11 4.08 7.01
C PRO A 84 -7.96 3.51 6.20
N ASN A 85 -8.11 2.27 5.74
CA ASN A 85 -7.05 1.65 4.94
C ASN A 85 -7.63 0.65 3.93
N ALA A 86 -6.98 0.56 2.76
CA ALA A 86 -7.13 -0.50 1.79
C ALA A 86 -5.80 -1.25 1.72
N ILE A 87 -5.80 -2.48 2.22
CA ILE A 87 -4.63 -3.35 2.30
C ILE A 87 -4.83 -4.58 1.41
N HIS A 88 -3.76 -5.33 1.17
CA HIS A 88 -3.80 -6.56 0.36
C HIS A 88 -4.28 -6.32 -1.08
N LEU A 89 -4.00 -5.13 -1.66
CA LEU A 89 -4.39 -4.85 -3.04
C LEU A 89 -3.85 -5.91 -3.98
N SER A 90 -4.74 -6.47 -4.80
CA SER A 90 -4.41 -7.51 -5.78
C SER A 90 -4.94 -7.12 -7.16
N PRO A 91 -4.14 -7.33 -8.22
CA PRO A 91 -2.76 -7.80 -8.21
C PRO A 91 -1.81 -6.82 -7.52
N GLU A 92 -0.75 -7.32 -6.87
CA GLU A 92 0.29 -6.48 -6.28
C GLU A 92 1.11 -5.71 -7.34
N GLY A 93 1.83 -4.67 -6.93
CA GLY A 93 2.55 -3.79 -7.85
C GLY A 93 3.55 -4.50 -8.77
N VAL A 94 4.34 -5.46 -8.26
CA VAL A 94 5.31 -6.23 -9.07
C VAL A 94 4.65 -7.18 -10.07
N ARG A 95 3.36 -7.45 -9.92
CA ARG A 95 2.56 -8.28 -10.83
C ARG A 95 1.69 -7.45 -11.77
N GLY A 96 2.01 -6.16 -11.93
CA GLY A 96 1.31 -5.25 -12.82
C GLY A 96 0.01 -4.67 -12.25
N GLY A 97 -0.22 -4.81 -10.95
CA GLY A 97 -1.36 -4.21 -10.27
C GLY A 97 -1.43 -2.69 -10.45
N PRO A 98 -2.63 -2.10 -10.47
CA PRO A 98 -2.83 -0.67 -10.72
C PRO A 98 -2.04 0.23 -9.77
N ILE A 99 -1.77 -0.22 -8.54
CA ILE A 99 -0.99 0.52 -7.54
C ILE A 99 0.40 0.93 -8.06
N ALA A 100 0.99 0.15 -8.98
CA ALA A 100 2.28 0.48 -9.59
C ALA A 100 2.22 1.68 -10.55
N ARG A 101 1.02 2.10 -11.00
CA ARG A 101 0.83 3.26 -11.89
C ARG A 101 0.51 4.54 -11.15
N LEU A 102 0.21 4.46 -9.84
CA LEU A 102 -0.08 5.63 -9.03
C LEU A 102 1.15 6.54 -8.91
N ARG A 103 0.89 7.85 -8.95
CA ARG A 103 1.88 8.91 -8.83
C ARG A 103 1.47 9.90 -7.75
N ASP A 104 2.42 10.67 -7.26
CA ASP A 104 2.12 11.76 -6.34
C ASP A 104 1.13 12.75 -6.95
N GLY A 105 0.15 13.15 -6.17
CA GLY A 105 -0.89 14.06 -6.59
C GLY A 105 -2.11 13.40 -7.26
N ASP A 106 -2.07 12.12 -7.56
CA ASP A 106 -3.22 11.40 -8.13
C ASP A 106 -4.45 11.50 -7.20
N PRO A 107 -5.61 11.95 -7.70
CA PRO A 107 -6.81 12.07 -6.88
C PRO A 107 -7.40 10.68 -6.61
N LEU A 108 -7.46 10.31 -5.34
CA LEU A 108 -8.02 9.05 -4.88
C LEU A 108 -9.20 9.27 -3.95
N ARG A 109 -10.12 8.31 -3.96
CA ARG A 109 -11.21 8.18 -2.98
C ARG A 109 -11.17 6.79 -2.35
N LEU A 110 -11.10 6.73 -1.03
CA LEU A 110 -11.34 5.53 -0.25
C LEU A 110 -12.63 5.70 0.56
N ASN A 111 -13.61 4.83 0.32
CA ASN A 111 -14.86 4.77 1.07
C ASN A 111 -14.92 3.47 1.88
N CYS A 112 -14.78 3.57 3.20
CA CYS A 112 -14.83 2.42 4.10
C CYS A 112 -16.25 1.87 4.33
N GLU A 113 -17.30 2.61 3.95
CA GLU A 113 -18.69 2.13 4.09
C GLU A 113 -19.06 1.22 2.93
N THR A 114 -18.64 1.57 1.71
CA THR A 114 -18.90 0.76 0.50
C THR A 114 -17.77 -0.22 0.20
N GLY A 115 -16.59 -0.05 0.80
CA GLY A 115 -15.40 -0.84 0.50
C GLY A 115 -14.74 -0.48 -0.84
N GLU A 116 -14.98 0.72 -1.36
CA GLU A 116 -14.49 1.15 -2.67
C GLU A 116 -13.21 1.98 -2.56
N LEU A 117 -12.27 1.68 -3.44
CA LEU A 117 -11.09 2.51 -3.71
C LEU A 117 -11.11 2.92 -5.18
N ASN A 118 -11.22 4.23 -5.44
CA ASN A 118 -11.36 4.77 -6.78
C ASN A 118 -10.26 5.79 -7.09
N PHE A 119 -9.74 5.71 -8.32
CA PHE A 119 -8.99 6.79 -8.94
C PHE A 119 -9.99 7.77 -9.58
N LEU A 120 -9.86 9.05 -9.28
CA LEU A 120 -10.80 10.08 -9.70
C LEU A 120 -10.32 10.92 -10.90
N GLY A 121 -9.14 10.60 -11.43
CA GLY A 121 -8.58 11.28 -12.60
C GLY A 121 -9.01 10.64 -13.92
N ASP A 122 -8.26 10.94 -14.99
CA ASP A 122 -8.46 10.37 -16.31
C ASP A 122 -7.98 8.90 -16.32
N VAL A 123 -8.94 7.98 -16.46
CA VAL A 123 -8.70 6.53 -16.41
C VAL A 123 -7.93 6.05 -17.66
N GLU A 124 -8.14 6.68 -18.81
CA GLU A 124 -7.42 6.29 -20.04
C GLU A 124 -5.94 6.67 -19.92
N GLU A 125 -5.67 7.90 -19.44
CA GLU A 125 -4.30 8.35 -19.14
C GLU A 125 -3.65 7.45 -18.09
N PHE A 126 -4.36 7.13 -17.00
CA PHE A 126 -3.86 6.25 -15.95
C PHE A 126 -3.47 4.86 -16.48
N ASN A 127 -4.32 4.26 -17.31
CA ASN A 127 -4.06 2.95 -17.88
C ASN A 127 -2.91 2.94 -18.90
N ALA A 128 -2.68 4.08 -19.58
CA ALA A 128 -1.56 4.25 -20.52
C ALA A 128 -0.21 4.44 -19.82
N ARG A 129 -0.18 4.72 -18.50
CA ARG A 129 1.06 4.92 -17.76
C ARG A 129 1.90 3.64 -17.70
N ALA A 130 3.20 3.77 -17.93
CA ALA A 130 4.13 2.72 -17.57
C ALA A 130 4.09 2.48 -16.05
N PRO A 131 3.97 1.23 -15.58
CA PRO A 131 4.05 0.93 -14.17
C PRO A 131 5.45 1.24 -13.64
N ALA A 132 5.54 1.68 -12.40
CA ALA A 132 6.82 1.80 -11.72
C ALA A 132 7.44 0.40 -11.54
N VAL A 133 8.76 0.36 -11.58
CA VAL A 133 9.52 -0.87 -11.42
C VAL A 133 10.03 -0.96 -9.98
N HIS A 134 9.78 -2.09 -9.34
CA HIS A 134 10.34 -2.35 -8.02
C HIS A 134 11.86 -2.51 -8.10
N VAL A 135 12.57 -1.66 -7.38
CA VAL A 135 14.02 -1.78 -7.19
C VAL A 135 14.27 -2.21 -5.76
N PRO A 136 14.66 -3.47 -5.50
CA PRO A 136 15.04 -3.90 -4.16
C PRO A 136 16.14 -3.01 -3.59
N ASN A 137 15.99 -2.60 -2.33
CA ASN A 137 17.02 -1.81 -1.67
C ASN A 137 18.34 -2.60 -1.64
N GLN A 138 19.45 -1.97 -1.97
CA GLN A 138 20.77 -2.62 -1.89
C GLN A 138 21.13 -3.08 -0.46
N THR A 139 20.50 -2.47 0.55
CA THR A 139 20.62 -2.88 1.95
C THR A 139 19.76 -4.06 2.33
N ASP A 140 18.81 -4.46 1.46
CA ASP A 140 17.93 -5.61 1.67
C ASP A 140 18.60 -6.93 1.26
N THR A 141 19.90 -7.00 1.35
CA THR A 141 20.70 -8.21 1.14
C THR A 141 20.93 -8.92 2.47
N GLY A 142 21.13 -10.21 2.42
CA GLY A 142 21.43 -11.03 3.57
C GLY A 142 20.71 -12.36 3.55
N LEU A 143 21.18 -13.28 4.36
CA LEU A 143 20.76 -14.68 4.35
C LEU A 143 19.24 -14.85 4.36
N GLY A 144 18.53 -14.10 5.18
CA GLY A 144 17.07 -14.21 5.28
C GLY A 144 16.36 -13.80 3.99
N ARG A 145 16.79 -12.71 3.35
CA ARG A 145 16.17 -12.25 2.10
C ARG A 145 16.42 -13.23 0.95
N GLU A 146 17.63 -13.71 0.83
CA GLU A 146 18.05 -14.64 -0.22
C GLU A 146 17.45 -16.04 0.00
N LEU A 147 17.44 -16.53 1.24
CA LEU A 147 16.84 -17.80 1.60
C LEU A 147 15.36 -17.88 1.22
N PHE A 148 14.61 -16.81 1.40
CA PHE A 148 13.19 -16.73 1.10
C PHE A 148 12.86 -16.21 -0.30
N ALA A 149 13.86 -15.99 -1.17
CA ALA A 149 13.66 -15.46 -2.52
C ALA A 149 12.73 -16.34 -3.36
N THR A 150 12.94 -17.66 -3.34
CA THR A 150 12.09 -18.62 -4.06
C THR A 150 10.66 -18.61 -3.54
N MET A 151 10.47 -18.52 -2.22
CA MET A 151 9.13 -18.45 -1.61
C MET A 151 8.39 -17.18 -2.06
N ARG A 152 9.08 -16.03 -2.13
CA ARG A 152 8.47 -14.80 -2.67
C ARG A 152 8.11 -14.93 -4.15
N ALA A 153 9.00 -15.51 -4.95
CA ALA A 153 8.77 -15.70 -6.39
C ALA A 153 7.56 -16.60 -6.66
N GLU A 154 7.36 -17.64 -5.83
CA GLU A 154 6.27 -18.60 -5.97
C GLU A 154 4.99 -18.20 -5.22
N ALA A 155 5.04 -17.18 -4.35
CA ALA A 155 3.87 -16.75 -3.61
C ALA A 155 2.72 -16.36 -4.54
N GLY A 156 1.50 -16.80 -4.22
CA GLY A 156 0.29 -16.36 -4.90
C GLY A 156 -0.10 -14.92 -4.52
N ASP A 157 -1.18 -14.41 -5.11
CA ASP A 157 -1.72 -13.11 -4.74
C ASP A 157 -2.30 -13.12 -3.32
N ALA A 158 -2.32 -11.95 -2.68
CA ALA A 158 -2.92 -11.79 -1.37
C ALA A 158 -4.39 -12.21 -1.34
N ALA A 159 -5.14 -11.93 -2.41
CA ALA A 159 -6.55 -12.34 -2.56
C ALA A 159 -6.75 -13.87 -2.54
N SER A 160 -5.73 -14.64 -2.93
CA SER A 160 -5.75 -16.12 -2.89
C SER A 160 -5.01 -16.70 -1.69
N GLY A 161 -4.67 -15.87 -0.69
CA GLY A 161 -4.03 -16.29 0.55
C GLY A 161 -2.50 -16.27 0.53
N ALA A 162 -1.87 -15.73 -0.52
CA ALA A 162 -0.43 -15.54 -0.64
C ALA A 162 0.41 -16.81 -0.40
N SER A 163 -0.15 -17.99 -0.66
CA SER A 163 0.54 -19.27 -0.46
C SER A 163 1.63 -19.46 -1.51
N PHE A 164 2.79 -19.93 -1.09
CA PHE A 164 3.82 -20.44 -1.99
C PHE A 164 3.73 -21.96 -2.21
N PHE A 165 2.85 -22.65 -1.49
CA PHE A 165 2.55 -24.05 -1.74
C PHE A 165 1.58 -24.19 -2.92
N ARG A 166 1.92 -25.06 -3.84
CA ARG A 166 1.03 -25.52 -4.91
C ARG A 166 0.37 -26.80 -4.48
N PHE A 167 -0.92 -26.75 -4.20
CA PHE A 167 -1.69 -27.97 -3.91
C PHE A 167 -2.19 -28.56 -5.23
N ALA A 168 -1.98 -29.87 -5.42
CA ALA A 168 -2.50 -30.59 -6.59
C ALA A 168 -4.05 -30.46 -6.63
N GLY A 169 -4.58 -29.89 -7.71
CA GLY A 169 -6.03 -29.71 -7.89
C GLY A 169 -6.58 -28.33 -7.54
N MET A 170 -5.77 -27.38 -7.15
CA MET A 170 -6.14 -25.96 -7.07
C MET A 170 -5.48 -25.21 -8.24
N ASN A 171 -6.23 -25.03 -9.33
CA ASN A 171 -5.91 -24.12 -10.44
C ASN A 171 -6.71 -22.83 -10.25
#